data_d5c4830b243c0dc7dbe75aa6207e61f0
#
_entry.id   d5c4830b243c0dc7dbe75aa6207e61f0
#
_cell.length_a   1.000
_cell.length_b   1.000
_cell.length_c   1.000
_cell.angle_alpha   90.00
_cell.angle_beta   90.00
_cell.angle_gamma   90.00
#
_symmetry.space_group_name_H-M   'P 1'
#
loop_
_entity.id
_entity.type
_entity.pdbx_description
1 polymer ?
#
loop_
_entity_poly.entity_id
_entity_poly.type
_entity_poly.pdbx_seq_one_letter_code
_entity_poly.pdbx_strand_id
1 'polypeptide(L)'
;QQAFLVRELRWKKLLFSSVFGIIFAGIGAGMMVFGGRRSPAKVVPTTGLAAPIYSSEKNSYWIWWVFGSLFLLMPLPALVELPAELRKGNYPILFVLLFPLAGSWIVWLGIRVFRNWRHYGPLPVEMDPAPGQVGGDIGGRIRLRLPWRMENPYQLTLQCLRSTVSGSGKNRRRSESLVWQQELVPFAEACAEGTELRFVFTPPDHLPESEEAGNDYHLWRLLLSGPDKPVKLERTYELPVAKGAARSAISMPARHIEQQSAQAKIRALESAGSQIELTQLGDGVRLHSPFGLHMGMKLTLFLFGVVFAGAAAFLSWKALEEGGMLWLMAVVFSLFGYPMALGGLFTVGRSLTTEIRAGQVRTVRRWFGLPLWRRSMALGRADQLVLTAGVKSNDGRRHTEYLHLVAVEQGRKIRLAEDISGREAAEALQASLIRLLGLR
;
A
#
# COMPACT_ATOMS: atom_id res chain seq x y z
N GLN A 1 -16.42 -51.47 25.14
CA GLN A 1 -15.89 -50.82 23.90
C GLN A 1 -16.50 -49.43 23.64
N GLN A 2 -17.83 -49.28 23.74
CA GLN A 2 -18.49 -47.98 23.53
C GLN A 2 -18.05 -46.87 24.52
N ALA A 3 -17.88 -47.20 25.79
CA ALA A 3 -17.43 -46.24 26.82
C ALA A 3 -15.99 -45.77 26.58
N PHE A 4 -15.12 -46.61 26.06
CA PHE A 4 -13.75 -46.29 25.69
C PHE A 4 -13.70 -45.35 24.49
N LEU A 5 -14.46 -45.59 23.44
CA LEU A 5 -14.59 -44.72 22.26
C LEU A 5 -15.14 -43.33 22.59
N VAL A 6 -16.15 -43.24 23.46
CA VAL A 6 -16.73 -41.98 23.91
C VAL A 6 -15.71 -41.18 24.76
N ARG A 7 -14.88 -41.84 25.58
CA ARG A 7 -13.82 -41.21 26.36
C ARG A 7 -12.70 -40.68 25.47
N GLU A 8 -12.31 -41.43 24.45
CA GLU A 8 -11.30 -41.02 23.47
C GLU A 8 -11.76 -39.81 22.63
N LEU A 9 -13.02 -39.80 22.19
CA LEU A 9 -13.60 -38.63 21.47
C LEU A 9 -13.69 -37.38 22.38
N ARG A 10 -14.00 -37.54 23.67
CA ARG A 10 -14.02 -36.43 24.62
C ARG A 10 -12.63 -35.84 24.84
N TRP A 11 -11.60 -36.67 24.99
CA TRP A 11 -10.21 -36.19 25.17
C TRP A 11 -9.69 -35.46 23.92
N LYS A 12 -9.99 -35.96 22.72
CA LYS A 12 -9.62 -35.29 21.46
C LYS A 12 -10.32 -33.94 21.32
N LYS A 13 -11.59 -33.83 21.67
CA LYS A 13 -12.33 -32.56 21.67
C LYS A 13 -11.80 -31.58 22.73
N LEU A 14 -11.48 -32.05 23.93
CA LEU A 14 -10.90 -31.23 24.99
C LEU A 14 -9.50 -30.74 24.63
N LEU A 15 -8.65 -31.59 24.09
CA LEU A 15 -7.33 -31.19 23.58
C LEU A 15 -7.44 -30.16 22.49
N PHE A 16 -8.33 -30.36 21.52
CA PHE A 16 -8.56 -29.43 20.42
C PHE A 16 -9.04 -28.05 20.92
N SER A 17 -10.05 -28.03 21.81
CA SER A 17 -10.58 -26.77 22.35
C SER A 17 -9.58 -26.07 23.27
N SER A 18 -8.74 -26.81 24.03
CA SER A 18 -7.70 -26.22 24.89
C SER A 18 -6.55 -25.64 24.07
N VAL A 19 -6.07 -26.35 23.06
CA VAL A 19 -5.04 -25.83 22.12
C VAL A 19 -5.57 -24.60 21.40
N PHE A 20 -6.80 -24.65 20.90
CA PHE A 20 -7.46 -23.53 20.24
C PHE A 20 -7.59 -22.32 21.19
N GLY A 21 -8.02 -22.54 22.45
CA GLY A 21 -8.14 -21.50 23.46
C GLY A 21 -6.79 -20.84 23.83
N ILE A 22 -5.74 -21.63 24.01
CA ILE A 22 -4.37 -21.14 24.29
C ILE A 22 -3.85 -20.32 23.11
N ILE A 23 -4.09 -20.74 21.90
CA ILE A 23 -3.68 -20.06 20.68
C ILE A 23 -4.36 -18.68 20.58
N PHE A 24 -5.69 -18.62 20.75
CA PHE A 24 -6.43 -17.35 20.72
C PHE A 24 -6.08 -16.43 21.87
N ALA A 25 -5.87 -16.97 23.08
CA ALA A 25 -5.38 -16.21 24.23
C ALA A 25 -3.98 -15.63 23.96
N GLY A 26 -3.07 -16.41 23.36
CA GLY A 26 -1.74 -15.97 22.95
C GLY A 26 -1.77 -14.86 21.89
N ILE A 27 -2.66 -14.98 20.90
CA ILE A 27 -2.88 -13.92 19.88
C ILE A 27 -3.43 -12.66 20.54
N GLY A 28 -4.44 -12.79 21.40
CA GLY A 28 -5.04 -11.66 22.11
C GLY A 28 -4.03 -10.93 23.00
N ALA A 29 -3.23 -11.67 23.77
CA ALA A 29 -2.13 -11.12 24.58
C ALA A 29 -1.05 -10.48 23.70
N GLY A 30 -0.67 -11.12 22.59
CA GLY A 30 0.26 -10.54 21.62
C GLY A 30 -0.25 -9.23 21.02
N MET A 31 -1.53 -9.17 20.59
CA MET A 31 -2.13 -7.94 20.10
C MET A 31 -2.19 -6.83 21.16
N MET A 32 -2.46 -7.17 22.42
CA MET A 32 -2.45 -6.19 23.52
C MET A 32 -1.04 -5.65 23.83
N VAL A 33 -0.03 -6.51 23.83
CA VAL A 33 1.35 -6.12 24.12
C VAL A 33 1.99 -5.37 22.97
N PHE A 34 1.72 -5.76 21.72
CA PHE A 34 2.35 -5.17 20.53
C PHE A 34 1.48 -4.13 19.83
N GLY A 35 0.15 -4.23 19.91
CA GLY A 35 -0.80 -3.25 19.34
C GLY A 35 -0.90 -1.96 20.15
N GLY A 36 -0.64 -2.01 21.46
CA GLY A 36 -0.69 -0.85 22.37
C GLY A 36 0.56 0.04 22.38
N ARG A 37 1.66 -0.40 21.77
CA ARG A 37 2.95 0.33 21.79
C ARG A 37 3.22 1.17 20.54
N ARG A 38 2.22 1.80 19.97
CA ARG A 38 2.44 3.00 19.18
C ARG A 38 2.42 4.18 20.14
N SER A 39 3.49 4.37 20.91
CA SER A 39 3.72 5.66 21.57
C SER A 39 3.94 6.67 20.46
N PRO A 40 3.11 7.74 20.36
CA PRO A 40 3.46 8.89 19.55
C PRO A 40 4.84 9.33 20.04
N ALA A 41 5.70 9.72 19.10
CA ALA A 41 6.94 10.37 19.46
C ALA A 41 6.54 11.56 20.34
N LYS A 42 6.81 11.47 21.66
CA LYS A 42 6.63 12.62 22.55
C LYS A 42 7.46 13.73 21.93
N VAL A 43 6.80 14.80 21.48
CA VAL A 43 7.46 16.04 21.13
C VAL A 43 8.03 16.57 22.43
N VAL A 44 9.23 16.12 22.78
CA VAL A 44 10.01 16.72 23.85
C VAL A 44 10.77 17.85 23.18
N PRO A 45 10.51 19.11 23.52
CA PRO A 45 11.36 20.22 23.10
C PRO A 45 12.70 20.06 23.84
N THR A 46 13.65 19.43 23.20
CA THR A 46 15.01 19.30 23.70
C THR A 46 15.88 20.31 22.98
N THR A 47 16.23 21.36 23.69
CA THR A 47 17.43 22.16 23.48
C THR A 47 18.63 21.22 23.72
N GLY A 48 19.07 20.53 22.68
CA GLY A 48 20.16 19.56 22.73
C GLY A 48 20.09 18.62 21.54
N LEU A 49 21.20 18.00 21.15
CA LEU A 49 21.30 17.04 20.05
C LEU A 49 20.06 16.14 19.95
N ALA A 50 19.37 16.24 18.82
CA ALA A 50 18.12 15.50 18.60
C ALA A 50 18.33 14.00 18.79
N ALA A 51 17.51 13.39 19.63
CA ALA A 51 17.55 11.93 19.81
C ALA A 51 17.30 11.23 18.46
N PRO A 52 18.06 10.20 18.11
CA PRO A 52 17.91 9.49 16.85
C PRO A 52 16.54 8.82 16.74
N ILE A 53 15.85 9.04 15.63
CA ILE A 53 14.53 8.47 15.36
C ILE A 53 14.70 7.14 14.65
N TYR A 54 14.16 6.08 15.23
CA TYR A 54 14.23 4.73 14.68
C TYR A 54 12.99 4.41 13.83
N SER A 55 13.18 3.55 12.83
CA SER A 55 12.09 3.10 11.95
C SER A 55 11.06 2.24 12.69
N SER A 56 9.82 2.32 12.24
CA SER A 56 8.69 1.56 12.80
C SER A 56 8.83 0.04 12.59
N GLU A 57 9.69 -0.42 11.68
CA GLU A 57 9.88 -1.84 11.36
C GLU A 57 10.75 -2.60 12.35
N LYS A 58 11.31 -1.95 13.37
CA LYS A 58 12.34 -2.50 14.26
C LYS A 58 12.07 -3.93 14.79
N ASN A 59 10.82 -4.33 14.96
CA ASN A 59 10.48 -5.67 15.49
C ASN A 59 9.30 -6.32 14.74
N SER A 60 8.96 -5.89 13.53
CA SER A 60 7.75 -6.36 12.84
C SER A 60 7.83 -7.83 12.39
N TYR A 61 9.03 -8.41 12.22
CA TYR A 61 9.19 -9.80 11.78
C TYR A 61 8.66 -10.83 12.77
N TRP A 62 8.64 -10.54 14.08
CA TRP A 62 8.12 -11.44 15.12
C TRP A 62 6.62 -11.72 14.93
N ILE A 63 5.87 -10.71 14.51
CA ILE A 63 4.43 -10.85 14.24
C ILE A 63 4.20 -11.90 13.15
N TRP A 64 4.96 -11.83 12.06
CA TRP A 64 4.86 -12.77 10.96
C TRP A 64 5.23 -14.19 11.38
N TRP A 65 6.23 -14.37 12.23
CA TRP A 65 6.62 -15.69 12.71
C TRP A 65 5.58 -16.28 13.64
N VAL A 66 5.04 -15.50 14.57
CA VAL A 66 3.98 -15.97 15.46
C VAL A 66 2.74 -16.39 14.68
N PHE A 67 2.25 -15.52 13.78
CA PHE A 67 1.09 -15.85 12.96
C PHE A 67 1.35 -17.03 12.02
N GLY A 68 2.48 -17.08 11.35
CA GLY A 68 2.82 -18.17 10.44
C GLY A 68 2.94 -19.50 11.17
N SER A 69 3.58 -19.54 12.35
CA SER A 69 3.66 -20.75 13.17
C SER A 69 2.29 -21.23 13.61
N LEU A 70 1.38 -20.30 13.94
CA LEU A 70 0.01 -20.63 14.28
C LEU A 70 -0.71 -21.37 13.14
N PHE A 71 -0.63 -20.83 11.91
CA PHE A 71 -1.23 -21.45 10.73
C PHE A 71 -0.61 -22.80 10.38
N LEU A 72 0.65 -23.04 10.77
CA LEU A 72 1.31 -24.34 10.61
C LEU A 72 0.87 -25.36 11.68
N LEU A 73 0.68 -24.91 12.92
CA LEU A 73 0.39 -25.79 14.05
C LEU A 73 -1.09 -26.15 14.16
N MET A 74 -1.98 -25.20 13.84
CA MET A 74 -3.44 -25.36 13.96
C MET A 74 -4.01 -26.57 13.17
N PRO A 75 -3.60 -26.86 11.93
CA PRO A 75 -4.15 -27.96 11.16
C PRO A 75 -3.53 -29.32 11.49
N LEU A 76 -2.49 -29.40 12.34
CA LEU A 76 -1.79 -30.66 12.63
C LEU A 76 -2.71 -31.85 13.00
N PRO A 77 -3.71 -31.68 13.89
CA PRO A 77 -4.61 -32.80 14.20
C PRO A 77 -5.38 -33.30 12.96
N ALA A 78 -5.87 -32.39 12.13
CA ALA A 78 -6.59 -32.73 10.91
C ALA A 78 -5.68 -33.32 9.83
N LEU A 79 -4.41 -32.90 9.77
CA LEU A 79 -3.42 -33.48 8.86
C LEU A 79 -3.06 -34.93 9.21
N VAL A 80 -3.05 -35.29 10.50
CA VAL A 80 -2.83 -36.67 10.94
C VAL A 80 -4.01 -37.58 10.49
N GLU A 81 -5.23 -37.05 10.48
CA GLU A 81 -6.43 -37.80 10.06
C GLU A 81 -6.63 -37.81 8.53
N LEU A 82 -5.91 -36.97 7.80
CA LEU A 82 -6.03 -36.76 6.35
C LEU A 82 -5.99 -38.07 5.52
N PRO A 83 -5.01 -38.98 5.75
CA PRO A 83 -4.99 -40.25 4.97
C PRO A 83 -6.19 -41.16 5.22
N ALA A 84 -6.70 -41.15 6.43
CA ALA A 84 -7.87 -41.95 6.81
C ALA A 84 -9.17 -41.42 6.18
N GLU A 85 -9.32 -40.08 6.18
CA GLU A 85 -10.49 -39.42 5.59
C GLU A 85 -10.49 -39.51 4.05
N LEU A 86 -9.31 -39.41 3.41
CA LEU A 86 -9.20 -39.59 1.97
C LEU A 86 -9.60 -41.04 1.53
N ARG A 87 -9.23 -42.04 2.32
CA ARG A 87 -9.64 -43.42 2.05
C ARG A 87 -11.15 -43.63 2.16
N LYS A 88 -11.84 -42.78 2.94
CA LYS A 88 -13.31 -42.77 3.05
C LYS A 88 -13.99 -41.99 1.93
N GLY A 89 -13.21 -41.38 1.01
CA GLY A 89 -13.74 -40.54 -0.07
C GLY A 89 -14.06 -39.10 0.34
N ASN A 90 -13.65 -38.66 1.54
CA ASN A 90 -13.89 -37.30 2.03
C ASN A 90 -12.85 -36.32 1.45
N TYR A 91 -12.94 -36.00 0.17
CA TYR A 91 -12.04 -35.08 -0.53
C TYR A 91 -12.05 -33.63 -0.01
N PRO A 92 -13.16 -33.07 0.52
CA PRO A 92 -13.16 -31.74 1.11
C PRO A 92 -12.10 -31.51 2.20
N ILE A 93 -11.63 -32.55 2.88
CA ILE A 93 -10.55 -32.43 3.88
C ILE A 93 -9.25 -31.87 3.29
N LEU A 94 -9.05 -31.95 1.97
CA LEU A 94 -7.90 -31.36 1.29
C LEU A 94 -7.80 -29.84 1.49
N PHE A 95 -8.90 -29.13 1.79
CA PHE A 95 -8.87 -27.72 2.14
C PHE A 95 -8.02 -27.43 3.39
N VAL A 96 -7.81 -28.44 4.25
CA VAL A 96 -6.91 -28.32 5.41
C VAL A 96 -5.48 -27.99 4.98
N LEU A 97 -5.04 -28.42 3.79
CA LEU A 97 -3.71 -28.14 3.25
C LEU A 97 -3.49 -26.64 2.94
N LEU A 98 -4.54 -25.86 2.81
CA LEU A 98 -4.42 -24.40 2.62
C LEU A 98 -3.80 -23.70 3.85
N PHE A 99 -4.01 -24.24 5.07
CA PHE A 99 -3.46 -23.67 6.28
C PHE A 99 -1.92 -23.76 6.33
N PRO A 100 -1.28 -24.93 6.16
CA PRO A 100 0.18 -24.99 6.13
C PRO A 100 0.77 -24.24 4.93
N LEU A 101 0.08 -24.18 3.79
CA LEU A 101 0.50 -23.39 2.64
C LEU A 101 0.52 -21.89 2.98
N ALA A 102 -0.56 -21.37 3.57
CA ALA A 102 -0.66 -19.99 4.03
C ALA A 102 0.35 -19.70 5.15
N GLY A 103 0.49 -20.63 6.12
CA GLY A 103 1.46 -20.52 7.21
C GLY A 103 2.91 -20.44 6.71
N SER A 104 3.29 -21.30 5.76
CA SER A 104 4.61 -21.28 5.13
C SER A 104 4.88 -19.96 4.41
N TRP A 105 3.88 -19.44 3.69
CA TRP A 105 3.96 -18.13 3.04
C TRP A 105 4.17 -16.99 4.04
N ILE A 106 3.42 -16.99 5.15
CA ILE A 106 3.54 -15.99 6.22
C ILE A 106 4.92 -16.06 6.88
N VAL A 107 5.43 -17.26 7.18
CA VAL A 107 6.79 -17.45 7.74
C VAL A 107 7.84 -16.94 6.76
N TRP A 108 7.70 -17.22 5.47
CA TRP A 108 8.60 -16.73 4.43
C TRP A 108 8.63 -15.20 4.36
N LEU A 109 7.46 -14.53 4.48
CA LEU A 109 7.40 -13.07 4.61
C LEU A 109 8.18 -12.58 5.84
N GLY A 110 8.02 -13.25 6.99
CA GLY A 110 8.78 -12.94 8.19
C GLY A 110 10.29 -13.08 8.02
N ILE A 111 10.75 -14.14 7.34
CA ILE A 111 12.17 -14.34 7.00
C ILE A 111 12.66 -13.22 6.09
N ARG A 112 11.86 -12.80 5.11
CA ARG A 112 12.21 -11.68 4.21
C ARG A 112 12.39 -10.36 4.98
N VAL A 113 11.47 -10.04 5.91
CA VAL A 113 11.56 -8.86 6.77
C VAL A 113 12.78 -8.93 7.70
N PHE A 114 13.04 -10.09 8.30
CA PHE A 114 14.20 -10.32 9.16
C PHE A 114 15.53 -10.16 8.40
N ARG A 115 15.63 -10.74 7.19
CA ARG A 115 16.84 -10.59 6.33
C ARG A 115 17.09 -9.14 5.97
N ASN A 116 16.02 -8.38 5.66
CA ASN A 116 16.10 -6.95 5.40
C ASN A 116 16.64 -6.19 6.62
N TRP A 117 16.08 -6.48 7.79
CA TRP A 117 16.54 -5.84 9.04
C TRP A 117 18.00 -6.17 9.34
N ARG A 118 18.40 -7.42 9.17
CA ARG A 118 19.77 -7.85 9.43
C ARG A 118 20.77 -7.25 8.43
N HIS A 119 20.36 -7.05 7.18
CA HIS A 119 21.23 -6.51 6.13
C HIS A 119 21.52 -5.01 6.30
N TYR A 120 20.48 -4.22 6.57
CA TYR A 120 20.61 -2.77 6.63
C TYR A 120 20.79 -2.23 8.05
N GLY A 121 20.40 -2.95 9.08
CA GLY A 121 20.43 -2.49 10.46
C GLY A 121 19.35 -1.45 10.81
N PRO A 122 19.53 -0.73 11.92
CA PRO A 122 18.49 0.16 12.48
C PRO A 122 18.30 1.49 11.72
N LEU A 123 19.26 1.97 10.95
CA LEU A 123 19.22 3.20 10.14
C LEU A 123 18.49 4.36 10.83
N PRO A 124 18.98 4.93 11.95
CA PRO A 124 18.32 6.03 12.60
C PRO A 124 18.38 7.31 11.76
N VAL A 125 17.33 8.14 11.87
CA VAL A 125 17.29 9.50 11.33
C VAL A 125 17.73 10.49 12.41
N GLU A 126 18.73 11.31 12.12
CA GLU A 126 19.15 12.45 12.91
C GLU A 126 18.55 13.70 12.26
N MET A 127 17.58 14.35 12.92
CA MET A 127 16.88 15.52 12.38
C MET A 127 17.67 16.80 12.61
N ASP A 128 17.57 17.74 11.65
CA ASP A 128 18.05 19.12 11.74
C ASP A 128 17.17 20.05 10.86
N PRO A 129 16.36 20.96 11.46
CA PRO A 129 16.15 21.17 12.90
C PRO A 129 15.32 20.04 13.54
N ALA A 130 15.38 19.92 14.87
CA ALA A 130 14.55 19.02 15.64
C ALA A 130 13.74 19.80 16.70
N PRO A 131 12.40 19.78 16.62
CA PRO A 131 11.56 19.16 15.61
C PRO A 131 11.70 19.83 14.23
N GLY A 132 11.33 19.12 13.14
CA GLY A 132 11.21 19.69 11.82
C GLY A 132 10.19 20.82 11.79
N GLN A 133 10.30 21.74 10.83
CA GLN A 133 9.50 22.98 10.84
C GLN A 133 8.63 23.10 9.59
N VAL A 134 7.31 23.28 9.77
CA VAL A 134 6.40 23.73 8.71
C VAL A 134 6.51 25.25 8.59
N GLY A 135 6.84 25.75 7.39
CA GLY A 135 7.24 27.13 7.13
C GLY A 135 8.76 27.37 7.25
N GLY A 136 9.49 26.38 7.72
CA GLY A 136 10.93 26.26 7.73
C GLY A 136 11.40 25.05 6.94
N ASP A 137 12.35 24.30 7.52
CA ASP A 137 12.89 23.09 6.90
C ASP A 137 12.64 21.85 7.75
N ILE A 138 12.49 20.70 7.07
CA ILE A 138 12.52 19.35 7.65
C ILE A 138 13.73 18.65 7.04
N GLY A 139 14.86 18.69 7.73
CA GLY A 139 16.11 18.12 7.27
C GLY A 139 16.61 16.99 8.19
N GLY A 140 17.64 16.31 7.74
CA GLY A 140 18.26 15.27 8.54
C GLY A 140 19.33 14.50 7.82
N ARG A 141 19.91 13.54 8.57
CA ARG A 141 20.94 12.61 8.10
C ARG A 141 20.56 11.19 8.42
N ILE A 142 20.90 10.28 7.51
CA ILE A 142 20.74 8.83 7.70
C ILE A 142 22.07 8.18 7.33
N ARG A 143 22.64 7.39 8.25
CA ARG A 143 23.89 6.68 7.99
C ARG A 143 23.60 5.22 7.67
N LEU A 144 24.08 4.79 6.50
CA LEU A 144 24.00 3.40 6.02
C LEU A 144 25.38 2.73 6.15
N ARG A 145 25.42 1.56 6.73
CA ARG A 145 26.63 0.71 6.78
C ARG A 145 26.87 -0.02 5.45
N LEU A 146 26.68 0.68 4.34
CA LEU A 146 26.90 0.19 3.00
C LEU A 146 27.95 1.04 2.31
N PRO A 147 28.80 0.45 1.46
CA PRO A 147 29.79 1.21 0.71
C PRO A 147 29.10 2.24 -0.20
N TRP A 148 29.67 3.41 -0.26
CA TRP A 148 29.21 4.47 -1.16
C TRP A 148 29.29 4.00 -2.62
N ARG A 149 28.28 4.37 -3.41
CA ARG A 149 28.22 4.11 -4.84
C ARG A 149 27.95 5.40 -5.59
N MET A 150 28.53 5.51 -6.78
CA MET A 150 28.34 6.69 -7.65
C MET A 150 26.86 6.84 -8.10
N GLU A 151 26.21 5.70 -8.34
CA GLU A 151 24.75 5.64 -8.58
C GLU A 151 24.04 5.78 -7.24
N ASN A 152 23.27 6.85 -7.09
CA ASN A 152 22.47 7.08 -5.90
C ASN A 152 21.06 6.45 -6.06
N PRO A 153 20.84 5.20 -5.59
CA PRO A 153 19.58 4.50 -5.75
C PRO A 153 18.56 4.84 -4.66
N TYR A 154 18.88 5.79 -3.78
CA TYR A 154 18.05 6.12 -2.64
C TYR A 154 17.04 7.20 -2.99
N GLN A 155 15.82 7.04 -2.45
CA GLN A 155 14.74 8.01 -2.56
C GLN A 155 14.11 8.22 -1.20
N LEU A 156 13.81 9.46 -0.88
CA LEU A 156 13.07 9.85 0.30
C LEU A 156 11.72 10.44 -0.10
N THR A 157 10.68 10.01 0.60
CA THR A 157 9.33 10.54 0.44
C THR A 157 8.84 11.04 1.78
N LEU A 158 8.57 12.33 1.88
CA LEU A 158 7.97 12.95 3.06
C LEU A 158 6.47 13.08 2.84
N GLN A 159 5.67 12.61 3.79
CA GLN A 159 4.21 12.62 3.74
C GLN A 159 3.64 13.31 4.97
N CYS A 160 2.69 14.22 4.79
CA CYS A 160 1.77 14.70 5.82
C CYS A 160 0.47 13.90 5.70
N LEU A 161 0.08 13.22 6.76
CA LEU A 161 -1.07 12.34 6.80
C LEU A 161 -2.07 12.81 7.87
N ARG A 162 -3.36 12.76 7.56
CA ARG A 162 -4.43 12.93 8.53
C ARG A 162 -4.98 11.56 8.91
N SER A 163 -4.92 11.24 10.19
CA SER A 163 -5.41 9.98 10.75
C SER A 163 -6.74 10.22 11.47
N THR A 164 -7.83 9.64 10.94
CA THR A 164 -9.18 9.80 11.48
C THR A 164 -9.73 8.47 11.95
N VAL A 165 -10.48 8.46 13.03
CA VAL A 165 -11.22 7.30 13.51
C VAL A 165 -12.70 7.50 13.17
N SER A 166 -13.24 6.58 12.37
CA SER A 166 -14.66 6.53 12.03
C SER A 166 -15.35 5.34 12.68
N GLY A 167 -16.66 5.45 12.92
CA GLY A 167 -17.48 4.42 13.56
C GLY A 167 -17.50 4.53 15.09
N SER A 168 -18.39 3.79 15.73
CA SER A 168 -18.58 3.74 17.18
C SER A 168 -18.50 2.30 17.71
N GLY A 169 -18.12 2.15 18.97
CA GLY A 169 -18.05 0.86 19.66
C GLY A 169 -17.11 -0.13 18.97
N LYS A 170 -17.59 -1.34 18.67
CA LYS A 170 -16.81 -2.42 18.04
C LYS A 170 -16.44 -2.15 16.57
N ASN A 171 -17.11 -1.19 15.91
CA ASN A 171 -16.89 -0.84 14.49
C ASN A 171 -15.94 0.35 14.30
N ARG A 172 -15.18 0.74 15.31
CA ARG A 172 -14.15 1.80 15.18
C ARG A 172 -13.07 1.37 14.20
N ARG A 173 -12.92 2.16 13.14
CA ARG A 173 -11.88 1.95 12.11
C ARG A 173 -11.05 3.21 11.98
N ARG A 174 -9.72 3.06 12.10
CA ARG A 174 -8.77 4.13 11.81
C ARG A 174 -8.48 4.17 10.32
N SER A 175 -8.54 5.34 9.73
CA SER A 175 -8.23 5.61 8.33
C SER A 175 -7.19 6.73 8.27
N GLU A 176 -6.19 6.58 7.43
CA GLU A 176 -5.19 7.61 7.14
C GLU A 176 -5.43 8.15 5.74
N SER A 177 -5.38 9.46 5.59
CA SER A 177 -5.51 10.14 4.30
C SER A 177 -4.31 11.04 4.06
N LEU A 178 -3.81 11.03 2.82
CA LEU A 178 -2.71 11.87 2.40
C LEU A 178 -3.19 13.32 2.28
N VAL A 179 -2.51 14.23 2.98
CA VAL A 179 -2.71 15.68 2.91
C VAL A 179 -1.71 16.29 1.93
N TRP A 180 -0.43 15.91 2.07
CA TRP A 180 0.65 16.43 1.24
C TRP A 180 1.79 15.40 1.15
N GLN A 181 2.52 15.43 0.03
CA GLN A 181 3.68 14.58 -0.21
C GLN A 181 4.71 15.30 -1.08
N GLN A 182 5.97 15.05 -0.78
CA GLN A 182 7.10 15.45 -1.61
C GLN A 182 8.13 14.34 -1.67
N GLU A 183 8.71 14.12 -2.84
CA GLU A 183 9.77 13.14 -3.07
C GLU A 183 11.08 13.86 -3.40
N LEU A 184 12.19 13.33 -2.89
CA LEU A 184 13.53 13.80 -3.24
C LEU A 184 14.55 12.65 -3.26
N VAL A 185 15.63 12.88 -3.97
CA VAL A 185 16.84 12.05 -3.91
C VAL A 185 17.80 12.66 -2.91
N PRO A 186 18.13 11.98 -1.80
CA PRO A 186 19.05 12.52 -0.82
C PRO A 186 20.45 12.68 -1.40
N PHE A 187 21.20 13.64 -0.90
CA PHE A 187 22.62 13.74 -1.22
C PHE A 187 23.37 12.61 -0.52
N ALA A 188 24.04 11.76 -1.29
CA ALA A 188 24.78 10.62 -0.77
C ALA A 188 26.29 10.89 -0.79
N GLU A 189 26.94 10.81 0.35
CA GLU A 189 28.35 11.02 0.53
C GLU A 189 29.00 9.84 1.26
N ALA A 190 30.27 9.56 0.94
CA ALA A 190 31.04 8.55 1.65
C ALA A 190 31.38 9.06 3.07
N CYS A 191 31.16 8.23 4.07
CA CYS A 191 31.55 8.49 5.45
C CYS A 191 32.34 7.33 6.05
N ALA A 192 32.92 7.49 7.23
CA ALA A 192 33.71 6.46 7.89
C ALA A 192 32.94 5.16 8.15
N GLU A 193 31.62 5.24 8.33
CA GLU A 193 30.75 4.11 8.58
C GLU A 193 30.11 3.53 7.29
N GLY A 194 30.32 4.13 6.13
CA GLY A 194 29.76 3.73 4.84
C GLY A 194 29.22 4.89 4.01
N THR A 195 27.91 5.04 3.90
CA THR A 195 27.26 6.12 3.14
C THR A 195 26.37 6.96 4.05
N GLU A 196 26.56 8.28 4.04
CA GLU A 196 25.69 9.25 4.69
C GLU A 196 24.72 9.85 3.66
N LEU A 197 23.43 9.78 3.95
CA LEU A 197 22.37 10.44 3.18
C LEU A 197 21.96 11.71 3.89
N ARG A 198 22.06 12.86 3.21
CA ARG A 198 21.60 14.17 3.69
C ARG A 198 20.39 14.61 2.90
N PHE A 199 19.43 15.20 3.58
CA PHE A 199 18.20 15.68 2.95
C PHE A 199 17.66 16.93 3.63
N VAL A 200 16.98 17.76 2.87
CA VAL A 200 16.22 18.92 3.34
C VAL A 200 14.97 19.06 2.51
N PHE A 201 13.82 19.04 3.17
CA PHE A 201 12.50 19.35 2.60
C PHE A 201 12.08 20.73 3.09
N THR A 202 11.42 21.50 2.25
CA THR A 202 10.83 22.80 2.61
C THR A 202 9.32 22.72 2.37
N PRO A 203 8.55 22.22 3.35
CA PRO A 203 7.11 22.10 3.21
C PRO A 203 6.43 23.48 3.23
N PRO A 204 5.29 23.63 2.51
CA PRO A 204 4.48 24.84 2.57
C PRO A 204 4.03 25.16 4.00
N ASP A 205 3.95 26.45 4.34
CA ASP A 205 3.62 26.97 5.68
C ASP A 205 2.18 26.72 6.14
N HIS A 206 1.26 26.51 5.20
CA HIS A 206 -0.17 26.25 5.48
C HIS A 206 -0.46 24.82 5.94
N LEU A 207 0.53 23.92 5.94
CA LEU A 207 0.34 22.55 6.36
C LEU A 207 0.22 22.43 7.90
N PRO A 208 -0.48 21.39 8.41
CA PRO A 208 -0.59 21.15 9.83
C PRO A 208 0.71 20.60 10.42
N GLU A 209 0.97 20.91 11.69
CA GLU A 209 2.03 20.29 12.49
C GLU A 209 1.70 18.87 12.93
N SER A 210 2.65 18.17 13.54
CA SER A 210 2.40 16.88 14.20
C SER A 210 1.57 17.09 15.45
N GLU A 211 0.47 16.35 15.55
CA GLU A 211 -0.45 16.39 16.69
C GLU A 211 -0.32 15.10 17.52
N GLU A 212 -0.75 15.17 18.78
CA GLU A 212 -0.83 13.99 19.61
C GLU A 212 -1.86 12.99 19.08
N ALA A 213 -1.56 11.70 19.21
CA ALA A 213 -2.42 10.64 18.71
C ALA A 213 -3.80 10.66 19.39
N GLY A 214 -4.83 11.04 18.62
CA GLY A 214 -6.22 11.16 19.04
C GLY A 214 -7.16 10.42 18.09
N ASN A 215 -8.41 10.88 18.05
CA ASN A 215 -9.40 10.36 17.10
C ASN A 215 -9.23 10.98 15.70
N ASP A 216 -8.73 12.20 15.65
CA ASP A 216 -8.39 12.95 14.44
C ASP A 216 -7.11 13.71 14.75
N TYR A 217 -6.05 13.45 13.98
CA TYR A 217 -4.75 14.09 14.19
C TYR A 217 -3.89 14.01 12.93
N HIS A 218 -2.92 14.91 12.82
CA HIS A 218 -1.94 14.94 11.75
C HIS A 218 -0.62 14.33 12.21
N LEU A 219 0.01 13.60 11.29
CA LEU A 219 1.34 12.99 11.51
C LEU A 219 2.20 13.14 10.26
N TRP A 220 3.50 13.23 10.48
CA TRP A 220 4.49 13.32 9.41
C TRP A 220 5.28 12.02 9.32
N ARG A 221 5.38 11.51 8.11
CA ARG A 221 6.02 10.23 7.83
C ARG A 221 7.08 10.38 6.76
N LEU A 222 8.31 9.96 7.06
CA LEU A 222 9.40 9.87 6.11
C LEU A 222 9.58 8.41 5.70
N LEU A 223 9.57 8.16 4.40
CA LEU A 223 9.87 6.86 3.81
C LEU A 223 11.21 6.92 3.13
N LEU A 224 12.12 6.02 3.48
CA LEU A 224 13.37 5.76 2.77
C LEU A 224 13.18 4.53 1.91
N SER A 225 13.37 4.65 0.63
CA SER A 225 13.46 3.55 -0.33
C SER A 225 14.85 3.52 -0.97
N GLY A 226 15.27 2.33 -1.35
CA GLY A 226 16.59 2.10 -1.95
C GLY A 226 16.54 0.92 -2.91
N PRO A 227 17.72 0.33 -3.26
CA PRO A 227 17.81 -0.72 -4.26
C PRO A 227 16.98 -1.95 -3.89
N ASP A 228 16.43 -2.63 -4.91
CA ASP A 228 15.64 -3.86 -4.74
C ASP A 228 16.53 -5.09 -4.49
N LYS A 229 17.78 -5.06 -4.91
CA LYS A 229 18.73 -6.17 -4.79
C LYS A 229 19.94 -5.78 -3.93
N PRO A 230 20.47 -6.69 -3.10
CA PRO A 230 20.03 -8.08 -2.87
C PRO A 230 18.74 -8.21 -2.06
N VAL A 231 18.39 -7.19 -1.30
CA VAL A 231 17.17 -7.11 -0.48
C VAL A 231 16.62 -5.70 -0.60
N LYS A 232 15.33 -5.54 -0.85
CA LYS A 232 14.68 -4.25 -1.00
C LYS A 232 14.81 -3.42 0.28
N LEU A 233 15.39 -2.21 0.17
CA LEU A 233 15.45 -1.27 1.28
C LEU A 233 14.14 -0.47 1.34
N GLU A 234 13.44 -0.59 2.45
CA GLU A 234 12.30 0.26 2.80
C GLU A 234 12.32 0.50 4.31
N ARG A 235 12.25 1.77 4.72
CA ARG A 235 12.17 2.19 6.12
C ARG A 235 11.17 3.32 6.26
N THR A 236 10.41 3.28 7.34
CA THR A 236 9.37 4.26 7.65
C THR A 236 9.66 4.89 9.00
N TYR A 237 9.66 6.22 9.04
CA TYR A 237 9.91 7.00 10.25
C TYR A 237 8.73 7.95 10.48
N GLU A 238 8.32 8.10 11.73
CA GLU A 238 7.40 9.15 12.15
C GLU A 238 8.22 10.30 12.70
N LEU A 239 8.13 11.48 12.05
CA LEU A 239 8.91 12.64 12.38
C LEU A 239 8.08 13.61 13.23
N PRO A 240 8.65 14.15 14.33
CA PRO A 240 8.05 15.29 15.03
C PRO A 240 8.24 16.56 14.19
N VAL A 241 7.14 17.23 13.88
CA VAL A 241 7.12 18.46 13.07
C VAL A 241 6.27 19.50 13.79
N ALA A 242 6.80 20.72 13.96
CA ALA A 242 6.13 21.85 14.57
C ALA A 242 5.99 23.02 13.57
N LYS A 243 5.15 23.98 13.85
CA LYS A 243 5.14 25.25 13.11
C LYS A 243 6.31 26.12 13.51
N GLY A 244 6.99 26.68 12.51
CA GLY A 244 8.11 27.59 12.75
C GLY A 244 8.90 27.89 11.48
N ALA A 245 9.90 28.76 11.58
CA ALA A 245 10.72 29.23 10.47
C ALA A 245 12.20 28.80 10.56
N ALA A 246 12.52 27.85 11.45
CA ALA A 246 13.89 27.38 11.59
C ALA A 246 14.36 26.66 10.32
N ARG A 247 15.56 26.98 9.91
CA ARG A 247 16.22 26.40 8.73
C ARG A 247 17.21 25.32 9.16
N SER A 248 17.38 24.33 8.30
CA SER A 248 18.39 23.29 8.50
C SER A 248 19.80 23.86 8.34
N ALA A 249 20.71 23.47 9.23
CA ALA A 249 22.13 23.75 9.10
C ALA A 249 22.84 22.79 8.13
N ILE A 250 22.12 21.82 7.56
CA ILE A 250 22.67 20.86 6.60
C ILE A 250 22.99 21.58 5.29
N SER A 251 24.27 21.68 4.98
CA SER A 251 24.71 22.20 3.69
C SER A 251 24.52 21.17 2.59
N MET A 252 23.82 21.58 1.53
CA MET A 252 23.62 20.81 0.32
C MET A 252 24.36 21.49 -0.84
N PRO A 253 25.10 20.76 -1.69
CA PRO A 253 25.72 21.36 -2.86
C PRO A 253 24.67 21.97 -3.80
N ALA A 254 24.86 23.22 -4.23
CA ALA A 254 23.91 23.92 -5.10
C ALA A 254 23.58 23.12 -6.38
N ARG A 255 24.60 22.52 -6.99
CA ARG A 255 24.42 21.60 -8.15
C ARG A 255 23.46 20.44 -7.87
N HIS A 256 23.48 19.90 -6.64
CA HIS A 256 22.58 18.82 -6.28
C HIS A 256 21.13 19.29 -6.20
N ILE A 257 20.88 20.49 -5.67
CA ILE A 257 19.53 21.08 -5.59
C ILE A 257 18.95 21.33 -6.99
N GLU A 258 19.77 21.89 -7.90
CA GLU A 258 19.36 22.08 -9.30
C GLU A 258 19.07 20.75 -10.01
N GLN A 259 19.94 19.78 -9.83
CA GLN A 259 19.77 18.44 -10.38
C GLN A 259 18.52 17.73 -9.82
N GLN A 260 18.21 17.88 -8.53
CA GLN A 260 17.00 17.35 -7.93
C GLN A 260 15.74 17.85 -8.60
N SER A 261 15.63 19.16 -8.82
CA SER A 261 14.45 19.77 -9.45
C SER A 261 14.26 19.31 -10.90
N ALA A 262 15.36 19.20 -11.66
CA ALA A 262 15.34 18.67 -13.03
C ALA A 262 15.01 17.19 -13.07
N GLN A 263 15.64 16.39 -12.20
CA GLN A 263 15.37 14.94 -12.11
C GLN A 263 13.97 14.63 -11.62
N ALA A 264 13.40 15.40 -10.70
CA ALA A 264 12.01 15.24 -10.25
C ALA A 264 11.04 15.38 -11.43
N LYS A 265 11.23 16.39 -12.29
CA LYS A 265 10.42 16.57 -13.50
C LYS A 265 10.58 15.41 -14.49
N ILE A 266 11.80 14.96 -14.73
CA ILE A 266 12.08 13.83 -15.63
C ILE A 266 11.42 12.56 -15.10
N ARG A 267 11.59 12.26 -13.81
CA ARG A 267 10.97 11.08 -13.19
C ARG A 267 9.44 11.13 -13.21
N ALA A 268 8.86 12.30 -12.97
CA ALA A 268 7.42 12.46 -13.06
C ALA A 268 6.90 12.15 -14.46
N LEU A 269 7.61 12.61 -15.50
CA LEU A 269 7.31 12.31 -16.89
C LEU A 269 7.54 10.82 -17.24
N GLU A 270 8.65 10.24 -16.82
CA GLU A 270 8.94 8.81 -17.01
C GLU A 270 7.92 7.92 -16.28
N SER A 271 7.58 8.28 -15.04
CA SER A 271 6.53 7.59 -14.27
C SER A 271 5.17 7.70 -14.95
N ALA A 272 4.81 8.86 -15.48
CA ALA A 272 3.60 9.02 -16.25
C ALA A 272 3.64 8.19 -17.55
N GLY A 273 4.75 8.23 -18.29
CA GLY A 273 4.96 7.48 -19.55
C GLY A 273 4.99 5.96 -19.37
N SER A 274 5.48 5.46 -18.24
CA SER A 274 5.45 4.03 -17.94
C SER A 274 4.06 3.50 -17.59
N GLN A 275 3.15 4.38 -17.17
CA GLN A 275 1.78 4.04 -16.79
C GLN A 275 0.77 4.32 -17.91
N ILE A 276 0.98 5.40 -18.66
CA ILE A 276 0.08 5.83 -19.73
C ILE A 276 0.91 6.03 -21.00
N GLU A 277 0.61 5.23 -21.99
CA GLU A 277 1.24 5.39 -23.31
C GLU A 277 0.69 6.64 -23.98
N LEU A 278 1.55 7.62 -24.20
CA LEU A 278 1.21 8.86 -24.92
C LEU A 278 1.84 8.81 -26.31
N THR A 279 1.02 8.78 -27.33
CA THR A 279 1.45 8.78 -28.74
C THR A 279 0.96 10.03 -29.43
N GLN A 280 1.88 10.78 -30.05
CA GLN A 280 1.52 11.90 -30.92
C GLN A 280 1.02 11.37 -32.26
N LEU A 281 -0.12 11.90 -32.70
CA LEU A 281 -0.69 11.70 -34.03
C LEU A 281 -0.43 12.97 -34.84
N GLY A 282 -0.45 12.90 -36.15
CA GLY A 282 -0.18 14.07 -36.95
C GLY A 282 -1.09 15.27 -36.68
N ASP A 283 -2.32 15.03 -36.25
CA ASP A 283 -3.35 16.04 -35.94
C ASP A 283 -3.87 15.99 -34.49
N GLY A 284 -3.18 15.28 -33.58
CA GLY A 284 -3.64 15.14 -32.23
C GLY A 284 -2.80 14.22 -31.36
N VAL A 285 -3.40 13.74 -30.27
CA VAL A 285 -2.74 12.92 -29.26
C VAL A 285 -3.59 11.70 -28.93
N ARG A 286 -2.96 10.54 -28.78
CA ARG A 286 -3.58 9.32 -28.24
C ARG A 286 -2.98 9.00 -26.87
N LEU A 287 -3.85 8.78 -25.90
CA LEU A 287 -3.53 8.25 -24.59
C LEU A 287 -4.04 6.82 -24.50
N HIS A 288 -3.21 5.90 -24.04
CA HIS A 288 -3.61 4.52 -23.79
C HIS A 288 -3.26 4.11 -22.37
N SER A 289 -4.29 3.82 -21.57
CA SER A 289 -4.15 3.19 -20.26
C SER A 289 -4.27 1.67 -20.45
N PRO A 290 -3.16 0.92 -20.39
CA PRO A 290 -3.17 -0.52 -20.69
C PRO A 290 -3.94 -1.31 -19.63
N PHE A 291 -4.41 -2.50 -20.02
CA PHE A 291 -4.86 -3.47 -19.03
C PHE A 291 -3.66 -3.97 -18.19
N GLY A 292 -3.92 -4.47 -17.00
CA GLY A 292 -2.84 -4.98 -16.14
C GLY A 292 -2.12 -3.92 -15.31
N LEU A 293 -2.41 -2.65 -15.49
CA LEU A 293 -1.89 -1.60 -14.62
C LEU A 293 -2.30 -1.87 -13.17
N HIS A 294 -1.31 -1.86 -12.23
CA HIS A 294 -1.51 -2.21 -10.81
C HIS A 294 -2.17 -3.59 -10.59
N MET A 295 -1.73 -4.59 -11.35
CA MET A 295 -2.29 -5.95 -11.37
C MET A 295 -2.39 -6.57 -9.98
N GLY A 296 -1.43 -6.34 -9.09
CA GLY A 296 -1.41 -6.97 -7.75
C GLY A 296 -2.70 -6.73 -6.96
N MET A 297 -3.15 -5.49 -6.85
CA MET A 297 -4.39 -5.14 -6.13
C MET A 297 -5.64 -5.70 -6.83
N LYS A 298 -5.68 -5.61 -8.16
CA LYS A 298 -6.81 -6.10 -8.96
C LYS A 298 -6.94 -7.62 -8.90
N LEU A 299 -5.78 -8.31 -8.98
CA LEU A 299 -5.72 -9.78 -8.89
C LEU A 299 -6.12 -10.27 -7.49
N THR A 300 -5.69 -9.56 -6.44
CA THR A 300 -6.10 -9.89 -5.06
C THR A 300 -7.63 -9.85 -4.92
N LEU A 301 -8.27 -8.78 -5.41
CA LEU A 301 -9.74 -8.67 -5.39
C LEU A 301 -10.41 -9.82 -6.16
N PHE A 302 -9.89 -10.15 -7.34
CA PHE A 302 -10.39 -11.26 -8.15
C PHE A 302 -10.25 -12.60 -7.46
N LEU A 303 -9.07 -12.92 -6.92
CA LEU A 303 -8.79 -14.18 -6.24
C LEU A 303 -9.65 -14.35 -4.98
N PHE A 304 -9.79 -13.29 -4.18
CA PHE A 304 -10.73 -13.30 -3.05
C PHE A 304 -12.14 -13.59 -3.51
N GLY A 305 -12.60 -12.91 -4.55
CA GLY A 305 -13.92 -13.14 -5.13
C GLY A 305 -14.10 -14.58 -5.58
N VAL A 306 -13.11 -15.18 -6.24
CA VAL A 306 -13.14 -16.59 -6.69
C VAL A 306 -13.23 -17.56 -5.52
N VAL A 307 -12.45 -17.33 -4.45
CA VAL A 307 -12.51 -18.16 -3.23
C VAL A 307 -13.89 -18.11 -2.59
N PHE A 308 -14.46 -16.91 -2.43
CA PHE A 308 -15.81 -16.74 -1.86
C PHE A 308 -16.90 -17.30 -2.77
N ALA A 309 -16.78 -17.13 -4.08
CA ALA A 309 -17.72 -17.72 -5.06
C ALA A 309 -17.63 -19.26 -5.06
N GLY A 310 -16.44 -19.82 -4.95
CA GLY A 310 -16.23 -21.27 -4.80
C GLY A 310 -16.85 -21.81 -3.51
N ALA A 311 -16.65 -21.11 -2.39
CA ALA A 311 -17.31 -21.44 -1.13
C ALA A 311 -18.84 -21.37 -1.24
N ALA A 312 -19.36 -20.33 -1.91
CA ALA A 312 -20.80 -20.20 -2.18
C ALA A 312 -21.35 -21.38 -3.00
N ALA A 313 -20.67 -21.76 -4.07
CA ALA A 313 -21.07 -22.89 -4.92
C ALA A 313 -21.06 -24.20 -4.13
N PHE A 314 -20.01 -24.43 -3.34
CA PHE A 314 -19.92 -25.62 -2.48
C PHE A 314 -21.03 -25.66 -1.42
N LEU A 315 -21.28 -24.56 -0.71
CA LEU A 315 -22.34 -24.46 0.28
C LEU A 315 -23.72 -24.63 -0.35
N SER A 316 -23.92 -24.06 -1.55
CA SER A 316 -25.19 -24.28 -2.29
C SER A 316 -25.42 -25.73 -2.64
N TRP A 317 -24.37 -26.41 -3.11
CA TRP A 317 -24.46 -27.84 -3.41
C TRP A 317 -24.79 -28.67 -2.15
N LYS A 318 -24.09 -28.42 -1.05
CA LYS A 318 -24.36 -29.07 0.24
C LYS A 318 -25.75 -28.73 0.80
N ALA A 319 -26.23 -27.53 0.60
CA ALA A 319 -27.56 -27.10 1.04
C ALA A 319 -28.69 -27.83 0.29
N LEU A 320 -28.46 -28.31 -0.93
CA LEU A 320 -29.41 -29.19 -1.65
C LEU A 320 -29.57 -30.55 -0.98
N GLU A 321 -28.51 -31.06 -0.32
CA GLU A 321 -28.54 -32.35 0.38
C GLU A 321 -29.07 -32.22 1.81
N GLU A 322 -28.59 -31.23 2.58
CA GLU A 322 -28.80 -31.11 4.02
C GLU A 322 -29.82 -30.03 4.42
N GLY A 323 -30.06 -29.04 3.54
CA GLY A 323 -31.03 -27.94 3.78
C GLY A 323 -30.60 -26.96 4.88
N GLY A 324 -31.59 -26.31 5.50
CA GLY A 324 -31.43 -25.56 6.74
C GLY A 324 -30.51 -24.31 6.64
N MET A 325 -29.64 -24.14 7.63
CA MET A 325 -28.79 -22.98 7.78
C MET A 325 -27.74 -22.87 6.66
N LEU A 326 -27.41 -23.95 5.95
CA LEU A 326 -26.47 -23.93 4.84
C LEU A 326 -26.93 -23.02 3.70
N TRP A 327 -28.24 -22.93 3.45
CA TRP A 327 -28.80 -21.98 2.47
C TRP A 327 -28.52 -20.54 2.82
N LEU A 328 -28.66 -20.18 4.10
CA LEU A 328 -28.33 -18.82 4.54
C LEU A 328 -26.86 -18.48 4.29
N MET A 329 -25.97 -19.41 4.65
CA MET A 329 -24.52 -19.23 4.39
C MET A 329 -24.23 -19.15 2.89
N ALA A 330 -24.81 -20.03 2.08
CA ALA A 330 -24.66 -20.03 0.63
C ALA A 330 -25.08 -18.69 0.01
N VAL A 331 -26.21 -18.13 0.44
CA VAL A 331 -26.70 -16.81 -0.02
C VAL A 331 -25.73 -15.69 0.37
N VAL A 332 -25.25 -15.68 1.61
CA VAL A 332 -24.28 -14.65 2.08
C VAL A 332 -22.98 -14.70 1.27
N PHE A 333 -22.40 -15.90 1.10
CA PHE A 333 -21.17 -16.06 0.32
C PHE A 333 -21.39 -15.73 -1.17
N SER A 334 -22.56 -16.04 -1.73
CA SER A 334 -22.92 -15.69 -3.11
C SER A 334 -23.01 -14.19 -3.31
N LEU A 335 -23.65 -13.48 -2.37
CA LEU A 335 -23.86 -12.03 -2.44
C LEU A 335 -22.54 -11.25 -2.48
N PHE A 336 -21.50 -11.74 -1.81
CA PHE A 336 -20.17 -11.11 -1.81
C PHE A 336 -19.24 -11.73 -2.85
N GLY A 337 -19.21 -13.06 -2.97
CA GLY A 337 -18.25 -13.79 -3.79
C GLY A 337 -18.40 -13.50 -5.28
N TYR A 338 -19.60 -13.66 -5.84
CA TYR A 338 -19.81 -13.46 -7.27
C TYR A 338 -19.60 -12.00 -7.72
N PRO A 339 -20.13 -10.95 -7.03
CA PRO A 339 -19.83 -9.58 -7.41
C PRO A 339 -18.35 -9.22 -7.30
N MET A 340 -17.64 -9.72 -6.28
CA MET A 340 -16.20 -9.50 -6.13
C MET A 340 -15.40 -10.21 -7.24
N ALA A 341 -15.75 -11.44 -7.59
CA ALA A 341 -15.08 -12.17 -8.67
C ALA A 341 -15.31 -11.48 -10.03
N LEU A 342 -16.55 -11.14 -10.36
CA LEU A 342 -16.89 -10.45 -11.61
C LEU A 342 -16.30 -9.04 -11.68
N GLY A 343 -16.41 -8.27 -10.59
CA GLY A 343 -15.81 -6.94 -10.48
C GLY A 343 -14.28 -6.98 -10.58
N GLY A 344 -13.66 -7.95 -9.91
CA GLY A 344 -12.22 -8.20 -9.99
C GLY A 344 -11.78 -8.56 -11.41
N LEU A 345 -12.47 -9.48 -12.06
CA LEU A 345 -12.22 -9.88 -13.45
C LEU A 345 -12.38 -8.69 -14.43
N PHE A 346 -13.43 -7.88 -14.20
CA PHE A 346 -13.65 -6.68 -15.00
C PHE A 346 -12.49 -5.69 -14.85
N THR A 347 -12.03 -5.43 -13.63
CA THR A 347 -10.94 -4.48 -13.38
C THR A 347 -9.60 -4.96 -13.91
N VAL A 348 -9.34 -6.27 -13.92
CA VAL A 348 -8.12 -6.89 -14.48
C VAL A 348 -8.04 -6.69 -16.00
N GLY A 349 -9.13 -6.92 -16.72
CA GLY A 349 -9.14 -6.90 -18.19
C GLY A 349 -9.44 -5.54 -18.82
N ARG A 350 -9.76 -4.52 -18.02
CA ARG A 350 -10.14 -3.21 -18.57
C ARG A 350 -8.95 -2.41 -19.10
N SER A 351 -9.14 -1.73 -20.23
CA SER A 351 -8.24 -0.72 -20.78
C SER A 351 -9.02 0.48 -21.29
N LEU A 352 -8.36 1.63 -21.36
CA LEU A 352 -8.96 2.87 -21.86
C LEU A 352 -8.04 3.46 -22.92
N THR A 353 -8.60 3.74 -24.09
CA THR A 353 -7.92 4.48 -25.17
C THR A 353 -8.67 5.78 -25.41
N THR A 354 -7.95 6.88 -25.38
CA THR A 354 -8.45 8.23 -25.61
C THR A 354 -7.73 8.83 -26.80
N GLU A 355 -8.47 9.33 -27.78
CA GLU A 355 -7.94 10.10 -28.88
C GLU A 355 -8.48 11.52 -28.81
N ILE A 356 -7.57 12.49 -28.92
CA ILE A 356 -7.89 13.92 -28.91
C ILE A 356 -7.42 14.49 -30.25
N ARG A 357 -8.36 14.90 -31.10
CA ARG A 357 -8.10 15.47 -32.40
C ARG A 357 -9.03 16.67 -32.69
N ALA A 358 -8.48 17.72 -33.23
CA ALA A 358 -9.25 18.92 -33.64
C ALA A 358 -10.22 19.41 -32.53
N GLY A 359 -9.80 19.45 -31.29
CA GLY A 359 -10.62 19.89 -30.16
C GLY A 359 -11.72 18.92 -29.73
N GLN A 360 -11.70 17.68 -30.23
CA GLN A 360 -12.63 16.64 -29.79
C GLN A 360 -11.90 15.49 -29.10
N VAL A 361 -12.45 15.09 -27.97
CA VAL A 361 -12.03 13.90 -27.22
C VAL A 361 -12.93 12.74 -27.62
N ARG A 362 -12.34 11.60 -27.95
CA ARG A 362 -13.04 10.34 -28.17
C ARG A 362 -12.40 9.26 -27.29
N THR A 363 -13.16 8.67 -26.38
CA THR A 363 -12.71 7.59 -25.50
C THR A 363 -13.36 6.28 -25.87
N VAL A 364 -12.58 5.20 -25.85
CA VAL A 364 -13.05 3.83 -26.09
C VAL A 364 -12.57 2.98 -24.93
N ARG A 365 -13.52 2.45 -24.16
CA ARG A 365 -13.21 1.46 -23.13
C ARG A 365 -13.27 0.07 -23.70
N ARG A 366 -12.21 -0.72 -23.42
CA ARG A 366 -12.11 -2.11 -23.85
C ARG A 366 -11.99 -3.03 -22.65
N TRP A 367 -12.42 -4.27 -22.83
CA TRP A 367 -12.24 -5.36 -21.88
C TRP A 367 -11.63 -6.54 -22.62
N PHE A 368 -10.44 -6.94 -22.25
CA PHE A 368 -9.61 -7.89 -23.00
C PHE A 368 -9.57 -7.61 -24.52
N GLY A 369 -9.44 -6.33 -24.89
CA GLY A 369 -9.43 -5.89 -26.29
C GLY A 369 -10.80 -5.63 -26.93
N LEU A 370 -11.88 -6.16 -26.39
CA LEU A 370 -13.24 -5.98 -26.92
C LEU A 370 -13.79 -4.60 -26.52
N PRO A 371 -14.28 -3.77 -27.46
CA PRO A 371 -14.84 -2.46 -27.15
C PRO A 371 -16.18 -2.59 -26.46
N LEU A 372 -16.31 -2.04 -25.23
CA LEU A 372 -17.55 -2.05 -24.46
C LEU A 372 -18.40 -0.82 -24.74
N TRP A 373 -17.82 0.38 -24.64
CA TRP A 373 -18.51 1.64 -24.89
C TRP A 373 -17.57 2.73 -25.38
N ARG A 374 -18.18 3.70 -26.05
CA ARG A 374 -17.51 4.88 -26.60
C ARG A 374 -18.15 6.13 -26.05
N ARG A 375 -17.34 7.16 -25.78
CA ARG A 375 -17.81 8.48 -25.34
C ARG A 375 -17.03 9.54 -26.09
N SER A 376 -17.67 10.69 -26.37
CA SER A 376 -17.05 11.85 -26.98
C SER A 376 -17.47 13.15 -26.34
N MET A 377 -16.59 14.15 -26.37
CA MET A 377 -16.77 15.46 -25.77
C MET A 377 -15.87 16.48 -26.47
N ALA A 378 -16.27 17.75 -26.50
CA ALA A 378 -15.40 18.84 -26.91
C ALA A 378 -14.37 19.18 -25.87
N LEU A 379 -13.15 19.52 -26.24
CA LEU A 379 -12.06 19.95 -25.39
C LEU A 379 -11.34 21.12 -26.06
N GLY A 380 -11.51 22.32 -25.56
CA GLY A 380 -10.91 23.52 -26.12
C GLY A 380 -10.10 24.36 -25.16
N ARG A 381 -10.21 24.08 -23.82
CA ARG A 381 -9.57 24.89 -22.80
C ARG A 381 -8.85 24.04 -21.76
N ALA A 382 -7.77 24.57 -21.21
CA ALA A 382 -6.97 23.89 -20.20
C ALA A 382 -7.72 23.62 -18.88
N ASP A 383 -8.62 24.52 -18.49
CA ASP A 383 -9.44 24.40 -17.27
C ASP A 383 -10.43 23.24 -17.31
N GLN A 384 -10.74 22.71 -18.50
CA GLN A 384 -11.54 21.51 -18.66
C GLN A 384 -10.82 20.22 -18.24
N LEU A 385 -9.48 20.25 -18.18
CA LEU A 385 -8.68 19.10 -17.76
C LEU A 385 -8.49 19.11 -16.24
N VAL A 386 -9.10 18.17 -15.55
CA VAL A 386 -9.11 18.12 -14.09
C VAL A 386 -8.58 16.77 -13.61
N LEU A 387 -7.72 16.80 -12.58
CA LEU A 387 -7.31 15.60 -11.88
C LEU A 387 -8.36 15.25 -10.80
N THR A 388 -8.85 14.03 -10.85
CA THR A 388 -9.78 13.53 -9.83
C THR A 388 -9.16 12.37 -9.07
N ALA A 389 -9.41 12.35 -7.74
CA ALA A 389 -8.97 11.24 -6.91
C ALA A 389 -9.68 9.94 -7.33
N GLY A 390 -8.91 8.90 -7.50
CA GLY A 390 -9.38 7.55 -7.72
C GLY A 390 -9.32 6.73 -6.42
N VAL A 391 -8.84 5.50 -6.52
CA VAL A 391 -8.66 4.62 -5.37
C VAL A 391 -7.43 5.08 -4.58
N LYS A 392 -7.54 5.13 -3.25
CA LYS A 392 -6.41 5.31 -2.35
C LYS A 392 -5.96 3.94 -1.87
N SER A 393 -4.72 3.58 -2.12
CA SER A 393 -4.11 2.37 -1.59
C SER A 393 -3.23 2.72 -0.40
N ASN A 394 -3.46 2.02 0.69
CA ASN A 394 -2.64 2.10 1.88
C ASN A 394 -2.15 0.69 2.22
N ASP A 395 -0.89 0.41 2.00
CA ASP A 395 -0.26 -0.86 2.39
C ASP A 395 0.28 -0.84 3.84
N GLY A 396 -0.13 0.16 4.63
CA GLY A 396 0.30 0.39 6.00
C GLY A 396 1.66 1.11 6.11
N ARG A 397 2.39 1.28 5.01
CA ARG A 397 3.69 1.96 4.93
C ARG A 397 3.68 3.13 3.96
N ARG A 398 3.16 2.89 2.76
CA ARG A 398 3.10 3.89 1.69
C ARG A 398 1.66 4.20 1.33
N HIS A 399 1.30 5.49 1.39
CA HIS A 399 0.04 5.97 0.84
C HIS A 399 0.26 6.30 -0.63
N THR A 400 -0.41 5.54 -1.50
CA THR A 400 -0.40 5.80 -2.94
C THR A 400 -1.79 6.29 -3.33
N GLU A 401 -1.84 7.53 -3.81
CA GLU A 401 -3.05 8.09 -4.40
C GLU A 401 -3.05 7.81 -5.91
N TYR A 402 -4.08 7.11 -6.36
CA TYR A 402 -4.30 6.92 -7.79
C TYR A 402 -5.21 8.03 -8.29
N LEU A 403 -4.78 8.70 -9.33
CA LEU A 403 -5.48 9.83 -9.92
C LEU A 403 -6.01 9.47 -11.31
N HIS A 404 -7.10 10.13 -11.69
CA HIS A 404 -7.65 10.05 -13.03
C HIS A 404 -7.58 11.41 -13.68
N LEU A 405 -7.13 11.47 -14.92
CA LEU A 405 -7.25 12.67 -15.75
C LEU A 405 -8.62 12.67 -16.41
N VAL A 406 -9.39 13.72 -16.18
CA VAL A 406 -10.80 13.84 -16.58
C VAL A 406 -10.99 15.12 -17.38
N ALA A 407 -11.68 15.04 -18.51
CA ALA A 407 -12.22 16.22 -19.18
C ALA A 407 -13.63 16.54 -18.64
N VAL A 408 -13.88 17.81 -18.37
CA VAL A 408 -15.14 18.31 -17.80
C VAL A 408 -15.71 19.38 -18.73
N GLU A 409 -16.97 19.20 -19.16
CA GLU A 409 -17.71 20.17 -19.95
C GLU A 409 -19.18 20.18 -19.55
N GLN A 410 -19.70 21.32 -19.19
CA GLN A 410 -21.13 21.50 -18.80
C GLN A 410 -21.63 20.43 -17.82
N GLY A 411 -20.81 20.07 -16.82
CA GLY A 411 -21.15 19.06 -15.80
C GLY A 411 -20.96 17.61 -16.26
N ARG A 412 -20.71 17.35 -17.53
CA ARG A 412 -20.33 16.02 -18.04
C ARG A 412 -18.86 15.76 -17.77
N LYS A 413 -18.52 14.51 -17.43
CA LYS A 413 -17.16 14.09 -17.11
C LYS A 413 -16.79 12.88 -17.96
N ILE A 414 -15.66 12.96 -18.65
CA ILE A 414 -15.09 11.85 -19.40
C ILE A 414 -13.66 11.60 -18.94
N ARG A 415 -13.35 10.39 -18.55
CA ARG A 415 -12.00 9.99 -18.14
C ARG A 415 -11.13 9.85 -19.37
N LEU A 416 -9.97 10.51 -19.36
CA LEU A 416 -8.97 10.47 -20.42
C LEU A 416 -7.87 9.46 -20.13
N ALA A 417 -7.44 9.40 -18.86
CA ALA A 417 -6.48 8.42 -18.35
C ALA A 417 -6.91 7.98 -16.96
N GLU A 418 -6.60 6.73 -16.59
CA GLU A 418 -7.02 6.10 -15.34
C GLU A 418 -5.85 5.51 -14.59
N ASP A 419 -6.03 5.39 -13.27
CA ASP A 419 -5.14 4.69 -12.35
C ASP A 419 -3.69 5.21 -12.38
N ILE A 420 -3.48 6.53 -12.54
CA ILE A 420 -2.15 7.16 -12.51
C ILE A 420 -1.67 7.19 -11.06
N SER A 421 -0.58 6.52 -10.78
CA SER A 421 0.03 6.45 -9.45
C SER A 421 0.90 7.68 -9.20
N GLY A 422 0.55 8.45 -8.17
CA GLY A 422 1.28 9.64 -7.75
C GLY A 422 0.80 10.94 -8.39
N ARG A 423 0.70 11.98 -7.56
CA ARG A 423 0.22 13.31 -7.98
C ARG A 423 1.15 13.97 -8.97
N GLU A 424 2.46 13.89 -8.75
CA GLU A 424 3.47 14.50 -9.62
C GLU A 424 3.42 13.94 -11.05
N ALA A 425 3.25 12.61 -11.18
CA ALA A 425 3.08 11.96 -12.49
C ALA A 425 1.78 12.40 -13.21
N ALA A 426 0.69 12.53 -12.45
CA ALA A 426 -0.60 12.96 -13.00
C ALA A 426 -0.55 14.43 -13.46
N GLU A 427 0.07 15.32 -12.67
CA GLU A 427 0.29 16.73 -13.00
C GLU A 427 1.24 16.89 -14.21
N ALA A 428 2.31 16.08 -14.28
CA ALA A 428 3.23 16.07 -15.40
C ALA A 428 2.52 15.63 -16.72
N LEU A 429 1.66 14.60 -16.64
CA LEU A 429 0.85 14.17 -17.79
C LEU A 429 -0.13 15.26 -18.22
N GLN A 430 -0.85 15.88 -17.27
CA GLN A 430 -1.77 16.98 -17.53
C GLN A 430 -1.06 18.16 -18.23
N ALA A 431 0.07 18.62 -17.66
CA ALA A 431 0.86 19.71 -18.22
C ALA A 431 1.41 19.38 -19.62
N SER A 432 1.85 18.15 -19.83
CA SER A 432 2.31 17.68 -21.14
C SER A 432 1.18 17.69 -22.17
N LEU A 433 -0.01 17.27 -21.79
CA LEU A 433 -1.18 17.25 -22.67
C LEU A 433 -1.64 18.67 -23.03
N ILE A 434 -1.70 19.59 -22.05
CA ILE A 434 -2.01 21.01 -22.29
C ILE A 434 -1.05 21.62 -23.30
N ARG A 435 0.26 21.35 -23.14
CA ARG A 435 1.30 21.85 -24.05
C ARG A 435 1.17 21.26 -25.46
N LEU A 436 0.99 19.94 -25.57
CA LEU A 436 0.90 19.26 -26.87
C LEU A 436 -0.34 19.64 -27.66
N LEU A 437 -1.45 19.93 -26.98
CA LEU A 437 -2.71 20.34 -27.62
C LEU A 437 -2.81 21.87 -27.78
N GLY A 438 -1.87 22.65 -27.24
CA GLY A 438 -1.91 24.12 -27.30
C GLY A 438 -3.12 24.73 -26.59
N LEU A 439 -3.64 24.04 -25.54
CA LEU A 439 -4.81 24.52 -24.79
C LEU A 439 -4.45 25.75 -23.96
N ARG A 440 -5.34 26.74 -23.96
CA ARG A 440 -5.22 28.01 -23.21
C ARG A 440 -6.20 28.09 -22.05
#